data_2930071cb4284a179a180a6be3972ec7
#
_entry.id   2930071cb4284a179a180a6be3972ec7
#
_cell.length_a   1.000
_cell.length_b   1.000
_cell.length_c   1.000
_cell.angle_alpha   90.00
_cell.angle_beta   90.00
_cell.angle_gamma   90.00
#
_symmetry.space_group_name_H-M   'P 1'
#
loop_
_entity.id
_entity.type
_entity.pdbx_description
1 polymer ?
#
loop_
_entity_poly.entity_id
_entity_poly.type
_entity_poly.pdbx_seq_one_letter_code
_entity_poly.pdbx_strand_id
1 'polypeptide(L)'
;VPAELGFGRGHEDKAGFNRRYRMKNGQTWTNPGAANPAIVDYAGPIDPDVGVIGAWDSKGRLLGTIVNYACHTNISPDGISANWTFHLERTIQGALHAPVPVVYLAGACGDISKLDSKSPYVRQTEAQWMQTVGGRVGAEAVKELLSMARSANIPLDSRTRTWNIKRRAPSAESVRRARAQVATKMPVNPALQSDWIFAKETLMVDHLVQVEREVEVEVQAIQIGPAICISNPAEYFVEYGLEIKKRS
;
A
#
# COMPACT_ATOMS: atom_id res chain seq x y z
N VAL A 1 -16.85 18.51 -17.29
CA VAL A 1 -15.96 19.35 -18.12
C VAL A 1 -15.33 18.43 -19.15
N PRO A 2 -15.31 18.79 -20.46
CA PRO A 2 -14.56 18.02 -21.46
C PRO A 2 -13.07 18.00 -21.05
N ALA A 3 -12.45 16.83 -21.16
CA ALA A 3 -11.07 16.63 -20.78
C ALA A 3 -10.36 15.64 -21.71
N GLU A 4 -9.05 15.82 -21.87
CA GLU A 4 -8.15 14.84 -22.45
C GLU A 4 -7.45 14.09 -21.32
N LEU A 5 -7.28 12.78 -21.47
CA LEU A 5 -6.56 11.95 -20.51
C LEU A 5 -5.23 11.48 -21.10
N GLY A 6 -4.22 11.40 -20.24
CA GLY A 6 -2.94 10.78 -20.54
C GLY A 6 -2.61 9.70 -19.50
N PHE A 7 -1.77 8.76 -19.90
CA PHE A 7 -1.40 7.58 -19.11
C PHE A 7 0.11 7.42 -19.13
N GLY A 8 0.68 7.15 -17.95
CA GLY A 8 2.11 6.96 -17.80
C GLY A 8 2.43 5.88 -16.77
N ARG A 9 3.65 5.36 -16.83
CA ARG A 9 4.18 4.37 -15.91
C ARG A 9 5.64 4.65 -15.62
N GLY A 10 5.90 5.28 -14.48
CA GLY A 10 7.23 5.55 -13.96
C GLY A 10 7.79 4.40 -13.14
N HIS A 11 9.02 4.55 -12.64
CA HIS A 11 9.74 3.53 -11.87
C HIS A 11 10.39 4.13 -10.64
N GLU A 12 10.00 3.67 -9.43
CA GLU A 12 10.56 4.10 -8.15
C GLU A 12 10.85 2.89 -7.25
N ASP A 13 12.10 2.52 -7.10
CA ASP A 13 12.55 1.31 -6.38
C ASP A 13 13.24 1.60 -5.02
N LYS A 14 13.21 2.85 -4.55
CA LYS A 14 13.89 3.29 -3.31
C LYS A 14 12.98 4.02 -2.31
N ALA A 15 11.67 4.02 -2.56
CA ALA A 15 10.69 4.62 -1.67
C ALA A 15 9.87 3.58 -0.89
N GLY A 16 9.70 2.37 -1.44
CA GLY A 16 9.01 1.27 -0.80
C GLY A 16 9.87 0.00 -0.78
N PHE A 17 9.88 -0.70 0.35
CA PHE A 17 10.69 -1.91 0.57
C PHE A 17 9.81 -3.01 1.15
N ASN A 18 10.10 -4.28 0.80
CA ASN A 18 9.43 -5.41 1.45
C ASN A 18 9.84 -5.44 2.93
N ARG A 19 8.83 -5.36 3.83
CA ARG A 19 9.04 -5.31 5.29
C ARG A 19 9.21 -6.68 5.94
N ARG A 20 9.09 -7.77 5.15
CA ARG A 20 9.28 -9.15 5.59
C ARG A 20 10.67 -9.61 5.19
N TYR A 21 11.36 -10.24 6.14
CA TYR A 21 12.75 -10.68 5.97
C TYR A 21 12.92 -12.12 6.37
N ARG A 22 13.69 -12.88 5.59
CA ARG A 22 14.18 -14.20 5.97
C ARG A 22 15.29 -14.03 6.99
N MET A 23 15.16 -14.73 8.12
CA MET A 23 16.09 -14.65 9.24
C MET A 23 17.00 -15.87 9.29
N LYS A 24 18.19 -15.73 9.91
CA LYS A 24 19.17 -16.83 10.10
C LYS A 24 18.59 -18.05 10.82
N ASN A 25 17.55 -17.89 11.64
CA ASN A 25 16.86 -18.98 12.32
C ASN A 25 15.83 -19.71 11.42
N GLY A 26 15.77 -19.41 10.12
CA GLY A 26 14.85 -20.01 9.17
C GLY A 26 13.42 -19.43 9.20
N GLN A 27 13.13 -18.49 10.08
CA GLN A 27 11.81 -17.84 10.16
C GLN A 27 11.74 -16.62 9.23
N THR A 28 10.52 -16.14 8.98
CA THR A 28 10.26 -14.84 8.36
C THR A 28 9.71 -13.88 9.40
N TRP A 29 10.38 -12.73 9.55
CA TRP A 29 9.96 -11.68 10.48
C TRP A 29 9.53 -10.43 9.71
N THR A 30 8.50 -9.77 10.23
CA THR A 30 8.07 -8.46 9.75
C THR A 30 8.70 -7.37 10.61
N ASN A 31 9.32 -6.37 9.98
CA ASN A 31 9.98 -5.25 10.65
C ASN A 31 11.00 -5.69 11.73
N PRO A 32 12.02 -6.48 11.40
CA PRO A 32 12.97 -7.01 12.38
C PRO A 32 13.90 -5.95 13.00
N GLY A 33 13.70 -4.69 12.67
CA GLY A 33 14.56 -3.58 13.07
C GLY A 33 15.65 -3.26 12.05
N ALA A 34 16.07 -1.99 12.02
CA ALA A 34 17.10 -1.50 11.09
C ALA A 34 18.45 -2.14 11.38
N ALA A 35 19.17 -2.51 10.32
CA ALA A 35 20.50 -3.12 10.36
C ALA A 35 20.60 -4.37 11.27
N ASN A 36 19.52 -5.14 11.38
CA ASN A 36 19.53 -6.34 12.20
C ASN A 36 20.44 -7.42 11.57
N PRO A 37 21.53 -7.84 12.26
CA PRO A 37 22.52 -8.77 11.70
C PRO A 37 21.96 -10.20 11.50
N ALA A 38 20.78 -10.51 12.01
CA ALA A 38 20.12 -11.79 11.80
C ALA A 38 19.33 -11.84 10.48
N ILE A 39 19.20 -10.75 9.75
CA ILE A 39 18.57 -10.72 8.42
C ILE A 39 19.48 -11.45 7.40
N VAL A 40 18.88 -12.37 6.66
CA VAL A 40 19.52 -13.02 5.50
C VAL A 40 19.18 -12.25 4.23
N ASP A 41 17.87 -12.05 3.96
CA ASP A 41 17.38 -11.36 2.78
C ASP A 41 15.91 -10.97 2.90
N TYR A 42 15.39 -10.22 1.92
CA TYR A 42 13.96 -9.98 1.79
C TYR A 42 13.18 -11.28 1.58
N ALA A 43 11.98 -11.37 2.13
CA ALA A 43 11.10 -12.53 1.95
C ALA A 43 10.21 -12.42 0.70
N GLY A 44 10.12 -11.26 0.09
CA GLY A 44 9.34 -11.01 -1.12
C GLY A 44 9.89 -9.84 -1.95
N PRO A 45 9.35 -9.62 -3.15
CA PRO A 45 9.74 -8.53 -4.04
C PRO A 45 9.19 -7.18 -3.57
N ILE A 46 9.42 -6.15 -4.40
CA ILE A 46 8.68 -4.88 -4.41
C ILE A 46 7.98 -4.71 -5.76
N ASP A 47 7.02 -3.80 -5.84
CA ASP A 47 6.44 -3.33 -7.09
C ASP A 47 6.89 -1.87 -7.29
N PRO A 48 7.86 -1.61 -8.15
CA PRO A 48 8.42 -0.28 -8.35
C PRO A 48 7.60 0.60 -9.29
N ASP A 49 6.51 0.10 -9.86
CA ASP A 49 5.72 0.87 -10.81
C ASP A 49 5.00 2.03 -10.15
N VAL A 50 5.12 3.21 -10.75
CA VAL A 50 4.32 4.39 -10.44
C VAL A 50 3.35 4.61 -11.59
N GLY A 51 2.10 4.14 -11.42
CA GLY A 51 1.04 4.37 -12.40
C GLY A 51 0.50 5.79 -12.31
N VAL A 52 0.35 6.48 -13.43
CA VAL A 52 -0.11 7.86 -13.47
C VAL A 52 -1.18 8.05 -14.54
N ILE A 53 -2.30 8.67 -14.14
CA ILE A 53 -3.33 9.16 -15.07
C ILE A 53 -3.45 10.65 -14.84
N GLY A 54 -3.27 11.44 -15.90
CA GLY A 54 -3.50 12.88 -15.86
C GLY A 54 -4.74 13.27 -16.67
N ALA A 55 -5.42 14.34 -16.26
CA ALA A 55 -6.55 14.91 -16.94
C ALA A 55 -6.31 16.39 -17.24
N TRP A 56 -6.50 16.82 -18.50
CA TRP A 56 -6.30 18.21 -18.95
C TRP A 56 -7.56 18.76 -19.58
N ASP A 57 -7.78 20.07 -19.43
CA ASP A 57 -8.82 20.78 -20.15
C ASP A 57 -8.42 21.05 -21.62
N SER A 58 -9.36 21.59 -22.40
CA SER A 58 -9.15 21.97 -23.80
C SER A 58 -8.09 23.07 -24.03
N LYS A 59 -7.62 23.73 -22.97
CA LYS A 59 -6.53 24.72 -22.98
C LYS A 59 -5.19 24.12 -22.58
N GLY A 60 -5.13 22.82 -22.36
CA GLY A 60 -3.95 22.09 -21.93
C GLY A 60 -3.57 22.29 -20.46
N ARG A 61 -4.47 22.84 -19.63
CA ARG A 61 -4.23 22.98 -18.18
C ARG A 61 -4.55 21.68 -17.50
N LEU A 62 -3.66 21.19 -16.63
CA LEU A 62 -3.90 20.01 -15.80
C LEU A 62 -5.09 20.29 -14.87
N LEU A 63 -6.06 19.41 -14.84
CA LEU A 63 -7.24 19.43 -13.97
C LEU A 63 -7.06 18.60 -12.70
N GLY A 64 -6.27 17.55 -12.77
CA GLY A 64 -5.97 16.63 -11.69
C GLY A 64 -5.23 15.40 -12.16
N THR A 65 -4.75 14.60 -11.21
CA THR A 65 -4.05 13.35 -11.51
C THR A 65 -4.37 12.26 -10.50
N ILE A 66 -4.34 11.02 -10.98
CA ILE A 66 -4.35 9.82 -10.16
C ILE A 66 -2.95 9.23 -10.17
N VAL A 67 -2.44 8.87 -8.99
CA VAL A 67 -1.13 8.21 -8.84
C VAL A 67 -1.34 6.90 -8.07
N ASN A 68 -0.88 5.80 -8.64
CA ASN A 68 -0.85 4.48 -7.99
C ASN A 68 0.59 4.09 -7.67
N TYR A 69 0.83 3.64 -6.45
CA TYR A 69 2.12 3.09 -6.02
C TYR A 69 1.92 2.11 -4.87
N ALA A 70 2.72 1.05 -4.82
CA ALA A 70 2.62 0.03 -3.79
C ALA A 70 3.48 0.39 -2.56
N CYS A 71 2.94 1.23 -1.67
CA CYS A 71 3.58 1.54 -0.38
C CYS A 71 2.54 1.92 0.67
N HIS A 72 2.67 1.39 1.89
CA HIS A 72 1.82 1.78 3.02
C HIS A 72 1.95 3.27 3.37
N THR A 73 0.83 3.86 3.78
CA THR A 73 0.75 5.20 4.38
C THR A 73 0.82 5.11 5.92
N ASN A 74 1.79 4.38 6.43
CA ASN A 74 1.93 4.05 7.85
C ASN A 74 3.13 4.72 8.54
N ILE A 75 3.56 5.86 8.05
CA ILE A 75 4.53 6.71 8.73
C ILE A 75 3.78 7.43 9.85
N SER A 76 4.26 7.32 11.08
CA SER A 76 3.55 7.83 12.27
C SER A 76 4.16 9.15 12.73
N PRO A 77 3.73 10.30 12.15
CA PRO A 77 4.02 11.59 12.77
C PRO A 77 3.14 11.74 14.02
N ASP A 78 3.46 12.70 14.85
CA ASP A 78 2.59 13.06 15.96
C ASP A 78 1.24 13.55 15.42
N GLY A 79 0.13 12.92 15.84
CA GLY A 79 -1.24 13.28 15.47
C GLY A 79 -1.75 12.66 14.16
N ILE A 80 -2.81 13.24 13.61
CA ILE A 80 -3.49 12.81 12.37
C ILE A 80 -2.89 13.57 11.19
N SER A 81 -2.49 12.86 10.14
CA SER A 81 -1.95 13.47 8.93
C SER A 81 -2.31 12.69 7.68
N ALA A 82 -2.22 13.34 6.50
CA ALA A 82 -2.34 12.69 5.20
C ALA A 82 -1.10 11.85 4.84
N ASN A 83 -0.13 11.74 5.75
CA ASN A 83 1.08 10.96 5.56
C ASN A 83 1.94 11.45 4.37
N TRP A 84 2.74 10.57 3.78
CA TRP A 84 3.59 10.91 2.65
C TRP A 84 2.81 11.34 1.40
N THR A 85 1.53 11.02 1.29
CA THR A 85 0.69 11.45 0.17
C THR A 85 0.51 12.96 0.11
N PHE A 86 0.58 13.67 1.24
CA PHE A 86 0.67 15.12 1.26
C PHE A 86 1.90 15.63 0.50
N HIS A 87 3.06 15.02 0.71
CA HIS A 87 4.29 15.41 0.02
C HIS A 87 4.28 15.00 -1.45
N LEU A 88 3.61 13.89 -1.82
CA LEU A 88 3.34 13.52 -3.21
C LEU A 88 2.59 14.64 -3.93
N GLU A 89 1.46 15.08 -3.37
CA GLU A 89 0.66 16.17 -3.93
C GLU A 89 1.46 17.47 -4.04
N ARG A 90 2.16 17.87 -2.97
CA ARG A 90 2.98 19.10 -2.95
C ARG A 90 4.10 19.07 -3.98
N THR A 91 4.71 17.91 -4.22
CA THR A 91 5.76 17.76 -5.23
C THR A 91 5.20 17.98 -6.64
N ILE A 92 4.06 17.36 -6.95
CA ILE A 92 3.41 17.53 -8.26
C ILE A 92 2.95 18.98 -8.46
N GLN A 93 2.24 19.54 -7.48
CA GLN A 93 1.75 20.91 -7.53
C GLN A 93 2.89 21.94 -7.69
N GLY A 94 3.98 21.76 -6.95
CA GLY A 94 5.14 22.66 -7.00
C GLY A 94 5.89 22.58 -8.32
N ALA A 95 6.14 21.37 -8.83
CA ALA A 95 6.88 21.17 -10.07
C ALA A 95 6.11 21.66 -11.31
N LEU A 96 4.79 21.50 -11.32
CA LEU A 96 3.94 21.88 -12.47
C LEU A 96 3.30 23.26 -12.31
N HIS A 97 3.55 23.96 -11.19
CA HIS A 97 2.91 25.23 -10.85
C HIS A 97 1.37 25.19 -10.99
N ALA A 98 0.77 24.05 -10.63
CA ALA A 98 -0.64 23.78 -10.81
C ALA A 98 -1.26 23.29 -9.49
N PRO A 99 -2.16 24.07 -8.85
CA PRO A 99 -2.83 23.69 -7.59
C PRO A 99 -3.99 22.71 -7.88
N VAL A 100 -3.66 21.53 -8.38
CA VAL A 100 -4.62 20.50 -8.79
C VAL A 100 -4.72 19.39 -7.76
N PRO A 101 -5.89 18.73 -7.64
CA PRO A 101 -6.04 17.56 -6.78
C PRO A 101 -5.21 16.38 -7.29
N VAL A 102 -4.60 15.68 -6.34
CA VAL A 102 -3.87 14.43 -6.58
C VAL A 102 -4.56 13.31 -5.80
N VAL A 103 -5.10 12.33 -6.50
CA VAL A 103 -5.71 11.14 -5.89
C VAL A 103 -4.67 10.03 -5.83
N TYR A 104 -4.32 9.60 -4.63
CA TYR A 104 -3.46 8.45 -4.44
C TYR A 104 -4.29 7.17 -4.33
N LEU A 105 -3.95 6.17 -5.12
CA LEU A 105 -4.48 4.81 -5.03
C LEU A 105 -3.37 3.88 -4.53
N ALA A 106 -3.56 3.28 -3.36
CA ALA A 106 -2.63 2.30 -2.83
C ALA A 106 -2.60 1.05 -3.70
N GLY A 107 -1.42 0.64 -4.15
CA GLY A 107 -1.22 -0.65 -4.79
C GLY A 107 -1.28 -1.80 -3.77
N ALA A 108 -1.03 -3.03 -4.21
CA ALA A 108 -0.90 -4.18 -3.32
C ALA A 108 0.36 -4.01 -2.46
N CYS A 109 0.20 -3.52 -1.25
CA CYS A 109 1.30 -3.12 -0.37
C CYS A 109 1.24 -3.72 1.04
N GLY A 110 0.48 -4.81 1.25
CA GLY A 110 0.33 -5.43 2.56
C GLY A 110 1.65 -5.81 3.23
N ASP A 111 2.70 -6.02 2.48
CA ASP A 111 4.06 -6.28 2.98
C ASP A 111 5.10 -5.22 2.54
N ILE A 112 4.68 -4.05 2.06
CA ILE A 112 5.58 -2.97 1.63
C ILE A 112 5.53 -1.78 2.59
N SER A 113 6.69 -1.30 3.02
CA SER A 113 6.84 -0.16 3.91
C SER A 113 8.02 0.72 3.47
N LYS A 114 8.11 1.91 4.08
CA LYS A 114 9.14 2.93 3.83
C LYS A 114 10.58 2.52 4.19
N LEU A 115 10.72 1.55 5.12
CA LEU A 115 12.01 1.24 5.75
C LEU A 115 12.66 0.02 5.12
N ASP A 116 13.88 0.21 4.62
CA ASP A 116 14.80 -0.88 4.33
C ASP A 116 15.56 -1.30 5.60
N SER A 117 15.14 -2.41 6.22
CA SER A 117 15.83 -2.94 7.42
C SER A 117 17.23 -3.51 7.13
N LYS A 118 17.61 -3.71 5.86
CA LYS A 118 18.97 -4.11 5.48
C LYS A 118 19.92 -2.93 5.42
N SER A 119 19.40 -1.71 5.26
CA SER A 119 20.24 -0.51 5.19
C SER A 119 20.75 -0.08 6.57
N PRO A 120 22.06 -0.02 6.78
CA PRO A 120 22.64 0.47 8.03
C PRO A 120 22.66 2.01 8.12
N TYR A 121 22.39 2.71 7.01
CA TYR A 121 22.75 4.12 6.86
C TYR A 121 21.60 5.10 7.02
N VAL A 122 20.36 4.66 6.94
CA VAL A 122 19.24 5.60 6.84
C VAL A 122 18.47 5.66 8.16
N ARG A 123 18.83 6.64 9.00
CA ARG A 123 18.00 7.04 10.14
C ARG A 123 17.36 8.39 9.83
N GLN A 124 16.16 8.37 9.29
CA GLN A 124 15.37 9.58 9.06
C GLN A 124 14.32 9.71 10.16
N THR A 125 13.93 10.95 10.46
CA THR A 125 12.73 11.23 11.25
C THR A 125 11.49 10.82 10.45
N GLU A 126 10.35 10.62 11.11
CA GLU A 126 9.10 10.30 10.42
C GLU A 126 8.73 11.39 9.40
N ALA A 127 8.93 12.67 9.73
CA ALA A 127 8.71 13.79 8.81
C ALA A 127 9.62 13.72 7.56
N GLN A 128 10.89 13.40 7.74
CA GLN A 128 11.82 13.21 6.62
C GLN A 128 11.45 12.01 5.75
N TRP A 129 10.98 10.91 6.36
CA TRP A 129 10.47 9.75 5.61
C TRP A 129 9.25 10.11 4.77
N MET A 130 8.28 10.85 5.31
CA MET A 130 7.11 11.31 4.55
C MET A 130 7.54 12.15 3.34
N GLN A 131 8.47 13.09 3.56
CA GLN A 131 9.01 13.92 2.48
C GLN A 131 9.77 13.09 1.44
N THR A 132 10.58 12.12 1.87
CA THR A 132 11.36 11.27 0.95
C THR A 132 10.45 10.42 0.08
N VAL A 133 9.52 9.67 0.67
CA VAL A 133 8.61 8.80 -0.10
C VAL A 133 7.72 9.62 -1.02
N GLY A 134 7.05 10.64 -0.50
CA GLY A 134 6.16 11.48 -1.29
C GLY A 134 6.89 12.27 -2.37
N GLY A 135 8.08 12.80 -2.06
CA GLY A 135 8.91 13.53 -3.02
C GLY A 135 9.39 12.64 -4.18
N ARG A 136 9.87 11.43 -3.88
CA ARG A 136 10.34 10.49 -4.91
C ARG A 136 9.22 10.01 -5.82
N VAL A 137 8.12 9.51 -5.25
CA VAL A 137 6.95 9.07 -6.04
C VAL A 137 6.35 10.24 -6.81
N GLY A 138 6.31 11.44 -6.21
CA GLY A 138 5.84 12.65 -6.87
C GLY A 138 6.73 13.08 -8.05
N ALA A 139 8.06 12.96 -7.92
CA ALA A 139 8.98 13.25 -8.99
C ALA A 139 8.81 12.31 -10.19
N GLU A 140 8.60 11.01 -9.95
CA GLU A 140 8.27 10.06 -11.03
C GLU A 140 6.94 10.42 -11.68
N ALA A 141 5.90 10.74 -10.90
CA ALA A 141 4.63 11.17 -11.46
C ALA A 141 4.75 12.45 -12.31
N VAL A 142 5.59 13.41 -11.91
CA VAL A 142 5.87 14.63 -12.71
C VAL A 142 6.53 14.28 -14.04
N LYS A 143 7.52 13.40 -14.06
CA LYS A 143 8.18 12.95 -15.29
C LYS A 143 7.15 12.40 -16.29
N GLU A 144 6.24 11.54 -15.81
CA GLU A 144 5.20 10.98 -16.66
C GLU A 144 4.22 12.04 -17.15
N LEU A 145 3.72 12.93 -16.27
CA LEU A 145 2.78 13.99 -16.63
C LEU A 145 3.32 14.97 -17.70
N LEU A 146 4.64 15.18 -17.72
CA LEU A 146 5.30 16.06 -18.69
C LEU A 146 5.47 15.43 -20.08
N SER A 147 5.44 14.09 -20.18
CA SER A 147 5.80 13.37 -21.42
C SER A 147 4.65 12.57 -22.04
N MET A 148 3.53 12.37 -21.32
CA MET A 148 2.46 11.49 -21.82
C MET A 148 1.65 12.10 -22.96
N ALA A 149 1.30 11.27 -23.94
CA ALA A 149 0.35 11.61 -24.99
C ALA A 149 -1.07 11.69 -24.39
N ARG A 150 -1.90 12.59 -24.94
CA ARG A 150 -3.27 12.85 -24.46
C ARG A 150 -4.29 12.48 -25.51
N SER A 151 -5.47 12.04 -25.07
CA SER A 151 -6.59 11.71 -25.94
C SER A 151 -7.92 12.09 -25.28
N ALA A 152 -8.85 12.62 -26.07
CA ALA A 152 -10.23 12.84 -25.65
C ALA A 152 -11.12 11.61 -25.91
N ASN A 153 -10.69 10.69 -26.78
CA ASN A 153 -11.44 9.47 -27.09
C ASN A 153 -10.95 8.30 -26.24
N ILE A 154 -11.46 8.23 -25.02
CA ILE A 154 -11.05 7.26 -23.99
C ILE A 154 -12.21 6.34 -23.68
N PRO A 155 -12.10 5.02 -23.93
CA PRO A 155 -13.10 4.04 -23.50
C PRO A 155 -13.18 3.99 -21.96
N LEU A 156 -14.42 3.96 -21.46
CA LEU A 156 -14.72 3.80 -20.04
C LEU A 156 -15.61 2.58 -19.87
N ASP A 157 -15.27 1.72 -18.94
CA ASP A 157 -16.09 0.57 -18.54
C ASP A 157 -15.93 0.31 -17.04
N SER A 158 -16.89 -0.34 -16.43
CA SER A 158 -16.78 -0.80 -15.04
C SER A 158 -17.47 -2.14 -14.84
N ARG A 159 -16.88 -2.99 -14.04
CA ARG A 159 -17.41 -4.28 -13.67
C ARG A 159 -17.24 -4.51 -12.18
N THR A 160 -18.27 -5.07 -11.57
CA THR A 160 -18.27 -5.46 -10.16
C THR A 160 -18.59 -6.93 -10.06
N ARG A 161 -17.93 -7.62 -9.15
CA ARG A 161 -18.24 -8.99 -8.81
C ARG A 161 -18.14 -9.20 -7.31
N THR A 162 -19.11 -9.93 -6.76
CA THR A 162 -19.14 -10.33 -5.35
C THR A 162 -19.00 -11.84 -5.22
N TRP A 163 -18.40 -12.27 -4.12
CA TRP A 163 -18.27 -13.67 -3.73
C TRP A 163 -18.46 -13.80 -2.23
N ASN A 164 -18.98 -14.94 -1.80
CA ASN A 164 -18.90 -15.34 -0.41
C ASN A 164 -17.64 -16.16 -0.19
N ILE A 165 -16.78 -15.69 0.70
CA ILE A 165 -15.57 -16.40 1.10
C ILE A 165 -15.67 -16.87 2.54
N LYS A 166 -15.15 -18.07 2.80
CA LYS A 166 -15.11 -18.62 4.16
C LYS A 166 -14.00 -17.96 4.97
N ARG A 167 -14.32 -17.55 6.18
CA ARG A 167 -13.32 -17.09 7.14
C ARG A 167 -12.38 -18.24 7.49
N ARG A 168 -11.09 -17.95 7.59
CA ARG A 168 -10.09 -18.92 8.02
C ARG A 168 -10.22 -19.13 9.54
N ALA A 169 -10.72 -20.30 9.96
CA ALA A 169 -10.83 -20.63 11.38
C ALA A 169 -9.45 -20.81 12.03
N PRO A 170 -9.20 -20.21 13.20
CA PRO A 170 -8.00 -20.53 13.98
C PRO A 170 -8.04 -21.96 14.49
N SER A 171 -6.87 -22.57 14.71
CA SER A 171 -6.81 -23.91 15.29
C SER A 171 -7.29 -23.90 16.75
N ALA A 172 -7.85 -25.03 17.20
CA ALA A 172 -8.25 -25.18 18.59
C ALA A 172 -7.10 -24.92 19.59
N GLU A 173 -5.87 -25.26 19.21
CA GLU A 173 -4.68 -24.97 20.00
C GLU A 173 -4.40 -23.45 20.06
N SER A 174 -4.47 -22.74 18.92
CA SER A 174 -4.32 -21.29 18.89
C SER A 174 -5.36 -20.58 19.75
N VAL A 175 -6.62 -21.04 19.71
CA VAL A 175 -7.70 -20.50 20.55
C VAL A 175 -7.42 -20.75 22.04
N ARG A 176 -6.97 -21.96 22.43
CA ARG A 176 -6.61 -22.23 23.82
C ARG A 176 -5.47 -21.33 24.31
N ARG A 177 -4.40 -21.17 23.51
CA ARG A 177 -3.28 -20.27 23.85
C ARG A 177 -3.75 -18.83 23.97
N ALA A 178 -4.56 -18.36 23.02
CA ALA A 178 -5.10 -17.01 23.02
C ALA A 178 -5.95 -16.73 24.27
N ARG A 179 -6.81 -17.67 24.71
CA ARG A 179 -7.61 -17.56 25.94
C ARG A 179 -6.73 -17.42 27.17
N ALA A 180 -5.69 -18.25 27.30
CA ALA A 180 -4.76 -18.18 28.42
C ALA A 180 -4.01 -16.84 28.44
N GLN A 181 -3.58 -16.33 27.27
CA GLN A 181 -2.86 -15.07 27.16
C GLN A 181 -3.74 -13.86 27.47
N VAL A 182 -4.96 -13.81 26.96
CA VAL A 182 -5.92 -12.71 27.21
C VAL A 182 -6.44 -12.70 28.64
N ALA A 183 -6.43 -13.84 29.33
CA ALA A 183 -6.76 -13.92 30.77
C ALA A 183 -5.76 -13.14 31.64
N THR A 184 -4.55 -12.87 31.13
CA THR A 184 -3.57 -12.01 31.79
C THR A 184 -3.84 -10.54 31.44
N LYS A 185 -3.43 -9.63 32.34
CA LYS A 185 -3.48 -8.20 32.04
C LYS A 185 -2.56 -7.88 30.85
N MET A 186 -3.02 -6.99 29.95
CA MET A 186 -2.20 -6.52 28.84
C MET A 186 -0.85 -5.98 29.36
N PRO A 187 0.28 -6.42 28.80
CA PRO A 187 1.59 -5.94 29.21
C PRO A 187 1.73 -4.43 29.08
N VAL A 188 2.36 -3.78 30.06
CA VAL A 188 2.66 -2.34 29.98
C VAL A 188 3.79 -2.09 28.96
N ASN A 189 4.72 -3.04 28.81
CA ASN A 189 5.81 -2.93 27.83
C ASN A 189 5.25 -3.07 26.40
N PRO A 190 5.39 -2.01 25.55
CA PRO A 190 4.89 -2.04 24.17
C PRO A 190 5.41 -3.21 23.33
N ALA A 191 6.65 -3.65 23.55
CA ALA A 191 7.25 -4.77 22.83
C ALA A 191 6.52 -6.12 23.07
N LEU A 192 5.80 -6.25 24.19
CA LEU A 192 5.05 -7.46 24.53
C LEU A 192 3.54 -7.35 24.26
N GLN A 193 3.06 -6.17 23.86
CA GLN A 193 1.64 -5.93 23.61
C GLN A 193 1.14 -6.64 22.36
N SER A 194 1.97 -6.78 21.33
CA SER A 194 1.59 -7.37 20.03
C SER A 194 1.03 -8.78 20.23
N ASP A 195 1.69 -9.64 20.99
CA ASP A 195 1.24 -11.00 21.22
C ASP A 195 -0.12 -11.05 21.92
N TRP A 196 -0.36 -10.14 22.89
CA TRP A 196 -1.64 -10.05 23.57
C TRP A 196 -2.75 -9.55 22.66
N ILE A 197 -2.44 -8.56 21.77
CA ILE A 197 -3.37 -8.04 20.76
C ILE A 197 -3.73 -9.15 19.77
N PHE A 198 -2.75 -9.87 19.22
CA PHE A 198 -3.00 -10.98 18.30
C PHE A 198 -3.77 -12.15 18.96
N ALA A 199 -3.59 -12.35 20.27
CA ALA A 199 -4.42 -13.30 20.99
C ALA A 199 -5.90 -12.85 21.03
N LYS A 200 -6.18 -11.57 21.27
CA LYS A 200 -7.56 -11.03 21.17
C LYS A 200 -8.13 -11.16 19.76
N GLU A 201 -7.36 -10.83 18.74
CA GLU A 201 -7.77 -11.00 17.33
C GLU A 201 -8.09 -12.48 17.03
N THR A 202 -7.27 -13.41 17.51
CA THR A 202 -7.54 -14.86 17.37
C THR A 202 -8.90 -15.23 17.95
N LEU A 203 -9.24 -14.73 19.14
CA LEU A 203 -10.53 -15.00 19.78
C LEU A 203 -11.69 -14.30 19.04
N MET A 204 -11.47 -13.10 18.51
CA MET A 204 -12.46 -12.41 17.70
C MET A 204 -12.75 -13.18 16.41
N VAL A 205 -11.72 -13.67 15.72
CA VAL A 205 -11.89 -14.48 14.51
C VAL A 205 -12.59 -15.80 14.82
N ASP A 206 -12.24 -16.47 15.94
CA ASP A 206 -12.93 -17.68 16.42
C ASP A 206 -14.43 -17.43 16.62
N HIS A 207 -14.79 -16.32 17.25
CA HIS A 207 -16.19 -15.91 17.42
C HIS A 207 -16.87 -15.62 16.07
N LEU A 208 -16.22 -14.82 15.18
CA LEU A 208 -16.77 -14.50 13.88
C LEU A 208 -17.03 -15.73 13.01
N VAL A 209 -16.16 -16.74 13.07
CA VAL A 209 -16.37 -18.00 12.34
C VAL A 209 -17.61 -18.72 12.81
N GLN A 210 -18.01 -18.57 14.09
CA GLN A 210 -19.20 -19.21 14.65
C GLN A 210 -20.49 -18.46 14.29
N VAL A 211 -20.47 -17.13 14.26
CA VAL A 211 -21.67 -16.29 14.03
C VAL A 211 -21.85 -15.90 12.57
N GLU A 212 -20.75 -15.75 11.82
CA GLU A 212 -20.73 -15.32 10.44
C GLU A 212 -19.58 -16.02 9.69
N ARG A 213 -19.78 -17.29 9.38
CA ARG A 213 -18.76 -18.17 8.80
C ARG A 213 -18.24 -17.70 7.44
N GLU A 214 -19.10 -17.09 6.66
CA GLU A 214 -18.80 -16.54 5.33
C GLU A 214 -18.96 -15.04 5.34
N VAL A 215 -18.19 -14.37 4.52
CA VAL A 215 -18.27 -12.92 4.32
C VAL A 215 -18.36 -12.63 2.85
N GLU A 216 -19.30 -11.75 2.47
CA GLU A 216 -19.37 -11.25 1.12
C GLU A 216 -18.19 -10.28 0.88
N VAL A 217 -17.48 -10.48 -0.21
CA VAL A 217 -16.39 -9.63 -0.67
C VAL A 217 -16.69 -9.13 -2.08
N GLU A 218 -16.45 -7.85 -2.30
CA GLU A 218 -16.63 -7.19 -3.59
C GLU A 218 -15.28 -6.83 -4.20
N VAL A 219 -15.14 -7.06 -5.49
CA VAL A 219 -14.04 -6.58 -6.33
C VAL A 219 -14.63 -5.77 -7.47
N GLN A 220 -14.09 -4.57 -7.67
CA GLN A 220 -14.42 -3.73 -8.82
C GLN A 220 -13.23 -3.61 -9.77
N ALA A 221 -13.53 -3.56 -11.07
CA ALA A 221 -12.59 -3.16 -12.11
C ALA A 221 -13.16 -1.94 -12.81
N ILE A 222 -12.41 -0.86 -12.88
CA ILE A 222 -12.76 0.38 -13.58
C ILE A 222 -11.72 0.56 -14.68
N GLN A 223 -12.18 0.49 -15.93
CA GLN A 223 -11.36 0.78 -17.10
C GLN A 223 -11.41 2.27 -17.42
N ILE A 224 -10.24 2.87 -17.58
CA ILE A 224 -10.05 4.25 -18.05
C ILE A 224 -9.02 4.19 -19.17
N GLY A 225 -9.48 4.09 -20.41
CA GLY A 225 -8.58 3.88 -21.56
C GLY A 225 -7.78 2.57 -21.45
N PRO A 226 -6.44 2.64 -21.54
CA PRO A 226 -5.57 1.48 -21.38
C PRO A 226 -5.34 1.09 -19.92
N ALA A 227 -5.73 1.92 -18.96
CA ALA A 227 -5.55 1.64 -17.53
C ALA A 227 -6.77 0.90 -16.96
N ILE A 228 -6.53 -0.07 -16.10
CA ILE A 228 -7.57 -0.77 -15.33
C ILE A 228 -7.23 -0.65 -13.84
N CYS A 229 -8.11 0.02 -13.09
CA CYS A 229 -8.04 0.08 -11.64
C CYS A 229 -8.85 -1.07 -11.05
N ILE A 230 -8.22 -1.95 -10.27
CA ILE A 230 -8.88 -3.06 -9.60
C ILE A 230 -8.84 -2.82 -8.10
N SER A 231 -10.02 -2.78 -7.45
CA SER A 231 -10.14 -2.76 -6.00
C SER A 231 -10.24 -4.17 -5.42
N ASN A 232 -9.80 -4.33 -4.17
CA ASN A 232 -10.07 -5.54 -3.40
C ASN A 232 -10.20 -5.19 -1.91
N PRO A 233 -10.98 -5.97 -1.12
CA PRO A 233 -11.23 -5.65 0.29
C PRO A 233 -10.18 -6.25 1.24
N ALA A 234 -8.94 -6.43 0.81
CA ALA A 234 -7.88 -7.04 1.59
C ALA A 234 -6.55 -6.32 1.40
N GLU A 235 -5.67 -6.37 2.40
CA GLU A 235 -4.30 -5.89 2.30
C GLU A 235 -3.41 -6.94 1.59
N TYR A 236 -3.55 -7.01 0.26
CA TYR A 236 -2.77 -7.94 -0.55
C TYR A 236 -1.27 -7.67 -0.44
N PHE A 237 -0.50 -8.75 -0.26
CA PHE A 237 0.94 -8.69 -0.44
C PHE A 237 1.29 -8.37 -1.90
N VAL A 238 2.43 -7.74 -2.09
CA VAL A 238 2.87 -7.21 -3.39
C VAL A 238 2.91 -8.28 -4.47
N GLU A 239 3.23 -9.53 -4.14
CA GLU A 239 3.26 -10.65 -5.09
C GLU A 239 1.92 -10.87 -5.81
N TYR A 240 0.79 -10.67 -5.10
CA TYR A 240 -0.54 -10.76 -5.72
C TYR A 240 -0.78 -9.61 -6.71
N GLY A 241 -0.34 -8.39 -6.39
CA GLY A 241 -0.41 -7.26 -7.31
C GLY A 241 0.42 -7.47 -8.57
N LEU A 242 1.65 -7.96 -8.42
CA LEU A 242 2.53 -8.30 -9.53
C LEU A 242 1.93 -9.42 -10.41
N GLU A 243 1.33 -10.45 -9.80
CA GLU A 243 0.68 -11.52 -10.55
C GLU A 243 -0.57 -11.04 -11.30
N ILE A 244 -1.37 -10.13 -10.72
CA ILE A 244 -2.49 -9.49 -11.41
C ILE A 244 -1.97 -8.71 -12.62
N LYS A 245 -0.96 -7.85 -12.45
CA LYS A 245 -0.34 -7.07 -13.54
C LYS A 245 0.20 -7.95 -14.65
N LYS A 246 0.79 -9.11 -14.31
CA LYS A 246 1.33 -10.05 -15.29
C LYS A 246 0.26 -10.75 -16.14
N ARG A 247 -0.95 -10.89 -15.61
CA ARG A 247 -2.08 -11.57 -16.28
C ARG A 247 -3.03 -10.62 -17.01
N SER A 248 -2.83 -9.32 -16.87
CA SER A 248 -3.68 -8.26 -17.45
C SER A 248 -3.38 -7.98 -18.92
#